data_3a390270e6c29b29d80bc3fc634e18e1
#
_entry.id   3a390270e6c29b29d80bc3fc634e18e1
#
_cell.length_a   1.000
_cell.length_b   1.000
_cell.length_c   1.000
_cell.angle_alpha   90.00
_cell.angle_beta   90.00
_cell.angle_gamma   90.00
#
_symmetry.space_group_name_H-M   'P 1'
#
loop_
_entity.id
_entity.type
_entity.pdbx_description
1 polymer ?
#
loop_
_entity_poly.entity_id
_entity_poly.type
_entity_poly.pdbx_seq_one_letter_code
_entity_poly.pdbx_strand_id
1 'polypeptide(L)'
;MTQRILFVCTGNICRSPAAEVLFQAAAPTAQVASAGTGNWHVGEGPTLTNIRAARRLGYDLSQHRAQQFGSHHFDDYDWIIGMTRAHVAHMDTLRPAGNTTPVRLFSSFDPDALPIDFPDPYGHDDQTYDTMWMKLEAAMPALVKEIMG
;
A
#
# COMPACT_ATOMS: atom_id res chain seq x y z
N MET A 1 -20.63 5.93 6.17
CA MET A 1 -19.72 6.72 5.32
C MET A 1 -18.63 5.81 4.79
N THR A 2 -18.21 6.04 3.55
CA THR A 2 -17.16 5.23 2.92
C THR A 2 -15.79 5.63 3.45
N GLN A 3 -15.02 4.66 3.94
CA GLN A 3 -13.62 4.89 4.30
C GLN A 3 -12.75 4.94 3.04
N ARG A 4 -11.82 5.89 3.01
CA ARG A 4 -10.89 6.10 1.89
C ARG A 4 -9.47 5.86 2.38
N ILE A 5 -8.79 4.88 1.82
CA ILE A 5 -7.48 4.41 2.28
C ILE A 5 -6.45 4.51 1.16
N LEU A 6 -5.27 5.04 1.48
CA LEU A 6 -4.14 5.14 0.56
C LEU A 6 -2.95 4.37 1.11
N PHE A 7 -2.44 3.42 0.34
CA PHE A 7 -1.19 2.72 0.65
C PHE A 7 -0.03 3.34 -0.11
N VAL A 8 1.11 3.52 0.55
CA VAL A 8 2.26 4.21 -0.04
C VAL A 8 3.54 3.41 0.12
N CYS A 9 4.26 3.22 -0.98
CA CYS A 9 5.62 2.66 -1.01
C CYS A 9 6.53 3.58 -1.81
N THR A 10 7.66 3.10 -2.29
CA THR A 10 8.61 3.95 -3.04
C THR A 10 8.17 4.20 -4.46
N GLY A 11 8.07 3.14 -5.28
CA GLY A 11 7.81 3.25 -6.71
C GLY A 11 6.35 3.07 -7.12
N ASN A 12 5.49 2.65 -6.21
CA ASN A 12 4.08 2.34 -6.48
C ASN A 12 3.89 1.27 -7.57
N ILE A 13 4.78 0.30 -7.62
CA ILE A 13 4.70 -0.82 -8.58
C ILE A 13 4.79 -2.21 -7.93
N CYS A 14 5.10 -2.29 -6.64
CA CYS A 14 5.24 -3.57 -5.94
C CYS A 14 4.36 -3.66 -4.70
N ARG A 15 4.81 -3.10 -3.56
CA ARG A 15 4.17 -3.27 -2.24
C ARG A 15 2.81 -2.60 -2.13
N SER A 16 2.73 -1.33 -2.45
CA SER A 16 1.48 -0.57 -2.28
C SER A 16 0.38 -1.00 -3.24
N PRO A 17 0.65 -1.35 -4.51
CA PRO A 17 -0.40 -1.89 -5.38
C PRO A 17 -0.97 -3.22 -4.87
N ALA A 18 -0.12 -4.08 -4.33
CA ALA A 18 -0.55 -5.36 -3.78
C ALA A 18 -1.44 -5.14 -2.54
N ALA A 19 -1.03 -4.26 -1.63
CA ALA A 19 -1.82 -3.93 -0.45
C ALA A 19 -3.17 -3.32 -0.84
N GLU A 20 -3.20 -2.44 -1.84
CA GLU A 20 -4.43 -1.84 -2.36
C GLU A 20 -5.43 -2.91 -2.79
N VAL A 21 -5.01 -3.83 -3.64
CA VAL A 21 -5.89 -4.88 -4.19
C VAL A 21 -6.39 -5.81 -3.08
N LEU A 22 -5.52 -6.20 -2.17
CA LEU A 22 -5.89 -7.09 -1.07
C LEU A 22 -6.86 -6.44 -0.09
N PHE A 23 -6.64 -5.18 0.27
CA PHE A 23 -7.54 -4.46 1.17
C PHE A 23 -8.90 -4.24 0.51
N GLN A 24 -8.91 -3.82 -0.77
CA GLN A 24 -10.17 -3.62 -1.51
C GLN A 24 -11.00 -4.90 -1.57
N ALA A 25 -10.35 -6.04 -1.78
CA ALA A 25 -11.05 -7.34 -1.81
C ALA A 25 -11.61 -7.71 -0.43
N ALA A 26 -10.87 -7.41 0.64
CA ALA A 26 -11.28 -7.71 2.02
C ALA A 26 -12.34 -6.73 2.54
N ALA A 27 -12.40 -5.51 2.00
CA ALA A 27 -13.33 -4.47 2.41
C ALA A 27 -13.96 -3.82 1.17
N PRO A 28 -14.92 -4.48 0.51
CA PRO A 28 -15.46 -4.00 -0.78
C PRO A 28 -16.14 -2.64 -0.73
N THR A 29 -16.59 -2.20 0.44
CA THR A 29 -17.24 -0.88 0.60
C THR A 29 -16.24 0.27 0.76
N ALA A 30 -14.95 -0.03 0.98
CA ALA A 30 -13.92 0.99 1.08
C ALA A 30 -13.52 1.49 -0.30
N GLN A 31 -12.95 2.71 -0.34
CA GLN A 31 -12.28 3.24 -1.52
C GLN A 31 -10.79 3.19 -1.28
N VAL A 32 -10.09 2.36 -2.03
CA VAL A 32 -8.66 2.09 -1.79
C VAL A 32 -7.86 2.51 -3.00
N ALA A 33 -6.73 3.15 -2.75
CA ALA A 33 -5.78 3.54 -3.79
C ALA A 33 -4.35 3.35 -3.26
N SER A 34 -3.38 3.62 -4.11
CA SER A 34 -1.98 3.56 -3.75
C SER A 34 -1.17 4.62 -4.48
N ALA A 35 -0.02 4.99 -3.92
CA ALA A 35 0.88 5.99 -4.48
C ALA A 35 2.33 5.66 -4.09
N GLY A 36 3.29 6.34 -4.71
CA GLY A 36 4.71 6.20 -4.40
C GLY A 36 5.31 7.50 -3.92
N THR A 37 6.31 7.42 -3.06
CA THR A 37 7.07 8.61 -2.64
C THR A 37 7.94 9.14 -3.77
N GLY A 38 8.43 8.24 -4.66
CA GLY A 38 9.22 8.62 -5.83
C GLY A 38 8.38 8.76 -7.09
N ASN A 39 8.99 9.31 -8.14
CA ASN A 39 8.30 9.56 -9.41
C ASN A 39 8.86 8.74 -10.59
N TRP A 40 9.77 7.81 -10.32
CA TRP A 40 10.49 7.09 -11.38
C TRP A 40 9.58 6.25 -12.29
N HIS A 41 8.46 5.77 -11.74
CA HIS A 41 7.56 4.83 -12.43
C HIS A 41 6.18 5.41 -12.73
N VAL A 42 5.98 6.73 -12.55
CA VAL A 42 4.67 7.37 -12.78
C VAL A 42 4.13 7.00 -14.16
N GLY A 43 2.90 6.51 -14.21
CA GLY A 43 2.23 6.06 -15.42
C GLY A 43 2.53 4.62 -15.84
N GLU A 44 3.53 3.98 -15.21
CA GLU A 44 3.88 2.58 -15.51
C GLU A 44 2.97 1.62 -14.75
N GLY A 45 2.81 0.42 -15.30
CA GLY A 45 2.13 -0.68 -14.62
C GLY A 45 3.03 -1.34 -13.59
N PRO A 46 2.49 -2.32 -12.82
CA PRO A 46 3.28 -3.12 -11.91
C PRO A 46 4.33 -3.92 -12.66
N THR A 47 5.35 -4.42 -11.95
CA THR A 47 6.30 -5.35 -12.55
C THR A 47 5.56 -6.61 -13.01
N LEU A 48 6.05 -7.25 -14.07
CA LEU A 48 5.45 -8.50 -14.56
C LEU A 48 5.48 -9.59 -13.49
N THR A 49 6.53 -9.64 -12.69
CA THR A 49 6.66 -10.59 -11.58
C THR A 49 5.55 -10.38 -10.55
N ASN A 50 5.20 -9.11 -10.27
CA ASN A 50 4.11 -8.77 -9.37
C ASN A 50 2.74 -9.17 -9.94
N ILE A 51 2.53 -8.91 -11.22
CA ILE A 51 1.28 -9.31 -11.91
C ILE A 51 1.09 -10.83 -11.84
N ARG A 52 2.17 -11.60 -12.08
CA ARG A 52 2.11 -13.07 -11.99
C ARG A 52 1.79 -13.55 -10.58
N ALA A 53 2.41 -12.95 -9.56
CA ALA A 53 2.15 -13.30 -8.16
C ALA A 53 0.69 -13.04 -7.78
N ALA A 54 0.15 -11.89 -8.17
CA ALA A 54 -1.25 -11.55 -7.95
C ALA A 54 -2.17 -12.59 -8.58
N ARG A 55 -1.91 -12.94 -9.83
CA ARG A 55 -2.72 -13.90 -10.59
C ARG A 55 -2.74 -15.28 -9.95
N ARG A 56 -1.60 -15.74 -9.39
CA ARG A 56 -1.56 -17.03 -8.69
C ARG A 56 -2.51 -17.08 -7.49
N LEU A 57 -2.79 -15.94 -6.86
CA LEU A 57 -3.74 -15.82 -5.75
C LEU A 57 -5.16 -15.43 -6.19
N GLY A 58 -5.38 -15.26 -7.50
CA GLY A 58 -6.70 -14.93 -8.04
C GLY A 58 -6.98 -13.44 -8.15
N TYR A 59 -5.96 -12.58 -8.07
CA TYR A 59 -6.13 -11.13 -8.20
C TYR A 59 -5.60 -10.62 -9.54
N ASP A 60 -6.22 -9.56 -10.05
CA ASP A 60 -5.78 -8.88 -11.27
C ASP A 60 -5.15 -7.52 -10.91
N LEU A 61 -3.86 -7.39 -11.18
CA LEU A 61 -3.10 -6.17 -10.93
C LEU A 61 -2.80 -5.39 -12.21
N SER A 62 -3.23 -5.91 -13.38
CA SER A 62 -2.80 -5.41 -14.69
C SER A 62 -3.26 -3.98 -14.99
N GLN A 63 -4.35 -3.52 -14.36
CA GLN A 63 -4.88 -2.18 -14.60
C GLN A 63 -4.23 -1.08 -13.76
N HIS A 64 -3.43 -1.45 -12.77
CA HIS A 64 -2.76 -0.48 -11.92
C HIS A 64 -1.79 0.40 -12.71
N ARG A 65 -1.77 1.70 -12.40
CA ARG A 65 -0.78 2.65 -12.93
C ARG A 65 -0.22 3.46 -11.77
N ALA A 66 1.11 3.53 -11.70
CA ALA A 66 1.81 4.21 -10.63
C ALA A 66 1.51 5.71 -10.64
N GLN A 67 1.32 6.28 -9.45
CA GLN A 67 1.20 7.72 -9.24
C GLN A 67 2.11 8.16 -8.09
N GLN A 68 2.52 9.42 -8.11
CA GLN A 68 3.33 9.96 -7.03
C GLN A 68 2.46 10.50 -5.90
N PHE A 69 2.88 10.25 -4.67
CA PHE A 69 2.25 10.84 -3.49
C PHE A 69 2.48 12.36 -3.46
N GLY A 70 1.43 13.11 -3.16
CA GLY A 70 1.51 14.56 -3.03
C GLY A 70 0.66 15.05 -1.86
N SER A 71 0.81 16.33 -1.50
CA SER A 71 0.11 16.94 -0.36
C SER A 71 -1.41 16.87 -0.49
N HIS A 72 -1.95 16.86 -1.71
CA HIS A 72 -3.39 16.76 -1.94
C HIS A 72 -3.99 15.44 -1.42
N HIS A 73 -3.20 14.37 -1.33
CA HIS A 73 -3.71 13.10 -0.82
C HIS A 73 -4.16 13.17 0.64
N PHE A 74 -3.59 14.10 1.43
CA PHE A 74 -4.02 14.28 2.81
C PHE A 74 -5.49 14.69 2.94
N ASP A 75 -6.02 15.42 1.96
CA ASP A 75 -7.42 15.85 1.96
C ASP A 75 -8.35 14.79 1.34
N ASP A 76 -7.81 13.92 0.49
CA ASP A 76 -8.59 12.96 -0.28
C ASP A 76 -8.81 11.63 0.44
N TYR A 77 -8.02 11.33 1.48
CA TYR A 77 -8.04 10.03 2.16
C TYR A 77 -8.22 10.18 3.66
N ASP A 78 -8.87 9.18 4.26
CA ASP A 78 -9.12 9.13 5.70
C ASP A 78 -7.98 8.45 6.45
N TRP A 79 -7.27 7.54 5.78
CA TRP A 79 -6.10 6.83 6.29
C TRP A 79 -5.02 6.79 5.23
N ILE A 80 -3.79 7.10 5.64
CA ILE A 80 -2.62 6.99 4.77
C ILE A 80 -1.63 6.04 5.44
N ILE A 81 -1.22 4.98 4.72
CA ILE A 81 -0.45 3.90 5.29
C ILE A 81 0.84 3.73 4.51
N GLY A 82 1.98 3.96 5.18
CA GLY A 82 3.31 3.77 4.60
C GLY A 82 3.85 2.37 4.90
N MET A 83 4.53 1.79 3.94
CA MET A 83 5.07 0.44 4.08
C MET A 83 6.34 0.39 4.94
N THR A 84 7.07 1.51 5.04
CA THR A 84 8.27 1.64 5.86
C THR A 84 8.27 2.96 6.63
N ARG A 85 9.14 3.03 7.65
CA ARG A 85 9.35 4.27 8.42
C ARG A 85 9.79 5.43 7.53
N ALA A 86 10.61 5.14 6.51
CA ALA A 86 11.07 6.16 5.56
C ALA A 86 9.90 6.74 4.76
N HIS A 87 8.94 5.92 4.34
CA HIS A 87 7.74 6.40 3.65
C HIS A 87 6.90 7.31 4.55
N VAL A 88 6.69 6.91 5.80
CA VAL A 88 5.93 7.71 6.77
C VAL A 88 6.61 9.05 7.01
N ALA A 89 7.92 9.06 7.24
CA ALA A 89 8.69 10.30 7.47
C ALA A 89 8.62 11.24 6.26
N HIS A 90 8.77 10.71 5.05
CA HIS A 90 8.69 11.51 3.83
C HIS A 90 7.30 12.14 3.68
N MET A 91 6.24 11.37 3.88
CA MET A 91 4.88 11.87 3.77
C MET A 91 4.58 12.96 4.79
N ASP A 92 5.06 12.80 6.02
CA ASP A 92 4.87 13.82 7.05
C ASP A 92 5.47 15.18 6.67
N THR A 93 6.56 15.19 5.88
CA THR A 93 7.14 16.47 5.40
C THR A 93 6.23 17.21 4.43
N LEU A 94 5.27 16.51 3.82
CA LEU A 94 4.35 17.08 2.83
C LEU A 94 2.98 17.39 3.42
N ARG A 95 2.77 17.15 4.71
CA ARG A 95 1.49 17.39 5.37
C ARG A 95 1.13 18.87 5.36
N PRO A 96 -0.06 19.25 4.84
CA PRO A 96 -0.51 20.63 4.93
C PRO A 96 -0.72 21.07 6.37
N ALA A 97 -0.50 22.37 6.62
CA ALA A 97 -0.71 22.94 7.94
C ALA A 97 -2.15 22.71 8.40
N GLY A 98 -2.31 22.23 9.65
CA GLY A 98 -3.63 21.95 10.24
C GLY A 98 -4.26 20.63 9.82
N ASN A 99 -3.66 19.89 8.88
CA ASN A 99 -4.19 18.58 8.50
C ASN A 99 -3.92 17.55 9.59
N THR A 100 -4.94 16.75 9.92
CA THR A 100 -4.89 15.72 10.99
C THR A 100 -5.10 14.30 10.47
N THR A 101 -5.07 14.09 9.16
CA THR A 101 -5.26 12.77 8.57
C THR A 101 -4.22 11.78 9.15
N PRO A 102 -4.65 10.63 9.70
CA PRO A 102 -3.71 9.65 10.23
C PRO A 102 -2.74 9.15 9.17
N VAL A 103 -1.46 9.18 9.49
CA VAL A 103 -0.41 8.49 8.72
C VAL A 103 0.12 7.38 9.61
N ARG A 104 -0.05 6.13 9.20
CA ARG A 104 0.31 4.96 9.97
C ARG A 104 1.36 4.13 9.24
N LEU A 105 2.20 3.47 10.01
CA LEU A 105 3.11 2.46 9.50
C LEU A 105 2.36 1.15 9.34
N PHE A 106 2.53 0.47 8.19
CA PHE A 106 1.82 -0.77 7.88
C PHE A 106 1.97 -1.82 9.00
N SER A 107 3.21 -2.01 9.49
CA SER A 107 3.49 -2.98 10.56
C SER A 107 2.82 -2.63 11.89
N SER A 108 2.39 -1.39 12.10
CA SER A 108 1.74 -0.98 13.35
C SER A 108 0.38 -1.65 13.57
N PHE A 109 -0.22 -2.20 12.50
CA PHE A 109 -1.50 -2.92 12.59
C PHE A 109 -1.34 -4.35 13.11
N ASP A 110 -0.15 -4.95 12.95
CA ASP A 110 0.16 -6.29 13.44
C ASP A 110 1.66 -6.40 13.76
N PRO A 111 2.11 -5.70 14.83
CA PRO A 111 3.54 -5.55 15.11
C PRO A 111 4.24 -6.86 15.50
N ASP A 112 3.50 -7.85 15.97
CA ASP A 112 4.08 -9.15 16.34
C ASP A 112 4.34 -10.04 15.12
N ALA A 113 3.57 -9.88 14.05
CA ALA A 113 3.64 -10.71 12.85
C ALA A 113 4.42 -10.08 11.70
N LEU A 114 4.59 -8.75 11.71
CA LEU A 114 5.17 -8.01 10.58
C LEU A 114 6.53 -7.39 10.94
N PRO A 115 7.50 -7.39 10.00
CA PRO A 115 8.72 -6.61 10.19
C PRO A 115 8.38 -5.12 10.21
N ILE A 116 9.13 -4.32 10.98
CA ILE A 116 8.87 -2.88 11.11
C ILE A 116 8.80 -2.22 9.74
N ASP A 117 9.81 -2.43 8.90
CA ASP A 117 9.83 -1.96 7.53
C ASP A 117 9.52 -3.14 6.61
N PHE A 118 8.46 -3.03 5.83
CA PHE A 118 8.06 -4.11 4.95
C PHE A 118 9.04 -4.22 3.78
N PRO A 119 9.63 -5.42 3.52
CA PRO A 119 10.68 -5.57 2.51
C PRO A 119 10.23 -5.25 1.10
N ASP A 120 11.15 -4.66 0.32
CA ASP A 120 10.93 -4.36 -1.09
C ASP A 120 11.35 -5.56 -1.97
N PRO A 121 10.42 -6.16 -2.74
CA PRO A 121 10.75 -7.29 -3.60
C PRO A 121 11.34 -6.89 -4.96
N TYR A 122 11.43 -5.59 -5.25
CA TYR A 122 11.86 -5.11 -6.57
C TYR A 122 13.20 -5.71 -6.98
N GLY A 123 13.25 -6.26 -8.20
CA GLY A 123 14.46 -6.91 -8.72
C GLY A 123 14.67 -8.33 -8.25
N HIS A 124 13.79 -8.87 -7.41
CA HIS A 124 13.87 -10.25 -6.90
C HIS A 124 13.00 -11.21 -7.73
N ASP A 125 13.04 -12.49 -7.35
CA ASP A 125 12.38 -13.57 -8.10
C ASP A 125 10.90 -13.76 -7.73
N ASP A 126 10.24 -14.70 -8.43
CA ASP A 126 8.83 -15.02 -8.20
C ASP A 126 8.56 -15.45 -6.76
N GLN A 127 9.46 -16.21 -6.13
CA GLN A 127 9.27 -16.67 -4.75
C GLN A 127 9.23 -15.49 -3.77
N THR A 128 10.08 -14.49 -3.96
CA THR A 128 10.11 -13.29 -3.12
C THR A 128 8.79 -12.52 -3.24
N TYR A 129 8.25 -12.38 -4.46
CA TYR A 129 6.94 -11.75 -4.66
C TYR A 129 5.80 -12.57 -4.06
N ASP A 130 5.82 -13.89 -4.21
CA ASP A 130 4.81 -14.74 -3.59
C ASP A 130 4.82 -14.59 -2.06
N THR A 131 6.01 -14.54 -1.46
CA THR A 131 6.15 -14.32 -0.01
C THR A 131 5.58 -12.97 0.40
N MET A 132 5.85 -11.91 -0.37
CA MET A 132 5.27 -10.59 -0.14
C MET A 132 3.74 -10.64 -0.13
N TRP A 133 3.13 -11.23 -1.15
CA TRP A 133 1.68 -11.34 -1.25
C TRP A 133 1.08 -12.12 -0.09
N MET A 134 1.70 -13.23 0.30
CA MET A 134 1.24 -14.04 1.43
C MET A 134 1.27 -13.27 2.74
N LYS A 135 2.34 -12.52 3.00
CA LYS A 135 2.46 -11.71 4.23
C LYS A 135 1.48 -10.56 4.24
N LEU A 136 1.29 -9.89 3.11
CA LEU A 136 0.30 -8.81 3.00
C LEU A 136 -1.11 -9.35 3.22
N GLU A 137 -1.46 -10.46 2.59
CA GLU A 137 -2.78 -11.07 2.72
C GLU A 137 -3.07 -11.46 4.17
N ALA A 138 -2.08 -12.06 4.86
CA ALA A 138 -2.22 -12.46 6.24
C ALA A 138 -2.43 -11.26 7.19
N ALA A 139 -1.96 -10.08 6.84
CA ALA A 139 -2.12 -8.88 7.65
C ALA A 139 -3.48 -8.19 7.46
N MET A 140 -4.21 -8.49 6.38
CA MET A 140 -5.45 -7.76 6.05
C MET A 140 -6.52 -7.83 7.13
N PRO A 141 -6.78 -8.98 7.80
CA PRO A 141 -7.80 -8.99 8.86
C PRO A 141 -7.56 -7.96 9.96
N ALA A 142 -6.30 -7.77 10.38
CA ALA A 142 -5.96 -6.79 11.42
C ALA A 142 -6.21 -5.35 10.93
N LEU A 143 -5.83 -5.04 9.69
CA LEU A 143 -6.07 -3.72 9.10
C LEU A 143 -7.56 -3.44 8.95
N VAL A 144 -8.31 -4.40 8.40
CA VAL A 144 -9.75 -4.24 8.19
C VAL A 144 -10.48 -4.03 9.51
N LYS A 145 -10.12 -4.80 10.54
CA LYS A 145 -10.73 -4.66 11.88
C LYS A 145 -10.53 -3.26 12.44
N GLU A 146 -9.33 -2.71 12.36
CA GLU A 146 -9.03 -1.39 12.93
C GLU A 146 -9.60 -0.25 12.09
N ILE A 147 -9.52 -0.33 10.77
CA ILE A 147 -9.90 0.76 9.88
C ILE A 147 -11.42 0.78 9.64
N MET A 148 -12.00 -0.39 9.39
CA MET A 148 -13.42 -0.50 9.03
C MET A 148 -14.33 -0.79 10.21
N GLY A 149 -13.76 -1.34 11.25
CA GLY A 149 -14.47 -1.83 12.40
C GLY A 149 -14.99 -0.93 13.39
#